data_1b0dbb90c9e689ce69bd8ab1befde5c1
#
_entry.id   1b0dbb90c9e689ce69bd8ab1befde5c1
#
_cell.length_a   1.000
_cell.length_b   1.000
_cell.length_c   1.000
_cell.angle_alpha   90.00
_cell.angle_beta   90.00
_cell.angle_gamma   90.00
#
_symmetry.space_group_name_H-M   'P 1'
#
loop_
_entity.id
_entity.type
_entity.pdbx_description
1 polymer ?
#
loop_
_entity_poly.entity_id
_entity_poly.type
_entity_poly.pdbx_seq_one_letter_code
_entity_poly.pdbx_strand_id
1 'polypeptide(L)'
;GTHKKTVTKVTKVKVKPIKINKKTMFLLKGKTGKLKVKNATSKVKWISTKTAVAKVSDSGKVTAKKAGKTTIIAKVGSQKKQCKVTVEDPKLNKGNISLLVGQSSKVKIKGCKHHVKWITSDSDVVRVKKGKIKAVETGRAKVIAKVHGKKIKCSVLVKKPKISSISLTETNIIMNQSEIHTLYIKNVTPNKWYEYYATKWTVADKSIVQIINDMGDLVDIQAVGVGQTDVYINIGGKVAKCHVVVK
;
A
#
# COMPACT_ATOMS: atom_id res chain seq x y z
N GLY A 1 58.80 25.51 -73.62
CA GLY A 1 58.09 24.59 -72.75
C GLY A 1 57.12 25.33 -71.89
N THR A 2 55.79 25.31 -72.24
CA THR A 2 54.73 25.91 -71.44
C THR A 2 54.22 24.87 -70.43
N HIS A 3 54.51 25.11 -69.11
CA HIS A 3 53.95 24.29 -68.01
C HIS A 3 52.50 24.69 -67.80
N LYS A 4 51.53 23.77 -68.15
CA LYS A 4 50.12 23.88 -67.76
C LYS A 4 49.98 23.58 -66.27
N LYS A 5 49.70 24.58 -65.43
CA LYS A 5 49.31 24.38 -64.05
C LYS A 5 47.89 23.83 -64.03
N THR A 6 47.72 22.54 -63.61
CA THR A 6 46.43 21.94 -63.35
C THR A 6 45.94 22.44 -62.01
N VAL A 7 44.92 23.30 -61.98
CA VAL A 7 44.28 23.77 -60.79
C VAL A 7 43.20 22.75 -60.40
N THR A 8 43.46 21.93 -59.42
CA THR A 8 42.46 20.99 -58.86
C THR A 8 41.50 21.77 -57.99
N LYS A 9 40.25 22.01 -58.47
CA LYS A 9 39.18 22.69 -57.72
C LYS A 9 38.71 21.75 -56.63
N VAL A 10 39.13 21.95 -55.39
CA VAL A 10 38.63 21.20 -54.21
C VAL A 10 37.22 21.71 -53.90
N THR A 11 36.20 20.94 -54.29
CA THR A 11 34.82 21.22 -53.94
C THR A 11 34.56 20.79 -52.47
N LYS A 12 34.43 21.73 -51.55
CA LYS A 12 34.02 21.45 -50.17
C LYS A 12 32.63 20.84 -50.15
N VAL A 13 32.50 19.52 -49.98
CA VAL A 13 31.24 18.84 -49.81
C VAL A 13 30.65 19.27 -48.46
N LYS A 14 29.52 19.98 -48.48
CA LYS A 14 28.81 20.45 -47.28
C LYS A 14 28.11 19.25 -46.59
N VAL A 15 28.77 18.62 -45.64
CA VAL A 15 28.21 17.47 -44.90
C VAL A 15 27.08 17.96 -43.98
N LYS A 16 25.84 17.45 -44.18
CA LYS A 16 24.70 17.76 -43.31
C LYS A 16 24.96 17.24 -41.89
N PRO A 17 24.67 18.05 -40.85
CA PRO A 17 24.87 17.61 -39.47
C PRO A 17 23.94 16.44 -39.13
N ILE A 18 24.46 15.43 -38.43
CA ILE A 18 23.67 14.31 -37.94
C ILE A 18 22.68 14.78 -36.86
N LYS A 19 21.50 14.15 -36.80
CA LYS A 19 20.46 14.43 -35.80
C LYS A 19 20.06 13.14 -35.08
N ILE A 20 20.00 13.17 -33.73
CA ILE A 20 19.46 12.09 -32.93
C ILE A 20 17.98 12.33 -32.65
N ASN A 21 17.15 11.30 -32.73
CA ASN A 21 15.69 11.41 -32.54
C ASN A 21 15.26 11.77 -31.13
N LYS A 22 16.10 11.54 -30.11
CA LYS A 22 15.82 11.88 -28.71
C LYS A 22 17.08 12.38 -28.02
N LYS A 23 17.01 13.57 -27.43
CA LYS A 23 18.09 14.14 -26.58
C LYS A 23 18.06 13.58 -25.16
N THR A 24 16.88 13.13 -24.70
CA THR A 24 16.65 12.48 -23.41
C THR A 24 15.79 11.23 -23.61
N MET A 25 16.01 10.21 -22.79
CA MET A 25 15.23 8.98 -22.78
C MET A 25 15.02 8.54 -21.33
N PHE A 26 13.78 8.17 -21.02
CA PHE A 26 13.40 7.60 -19.75
C PHE A 26 13.01 6.13 -19.96
N LEU A 27 13.50 5.22 -19.12
CA LEU A 27 13.18 3.80 -19.17
C LEU A 27 12.99 3.23 -17.76
N LEU A 28 12.07 2.30 -17.61
CA LEU A 28 12.05 1.43 -16.46
C LEU A 28 13.07 0.32 -16.60
N LYS A 29 13.68 -0.13 -15.51
CA LYS A 29 14.56 -1.30 -15.46
C LYS A 29 13.91 -2.49 -16.20
N GLY A 30 14.69 -3.13 -17.07
CA GLY A 30 14.26 -4.25 -17.92
C GLY A 30 13.53 -3.84 -19.20
N LYS A 31 13.20 -2.56 -19.39
CA LYS A 31 12.56 -2.06 -20.62
C LYS A 31 13.57 -1.59 -21.62
N THR A 32 13.14 -1.48 -22.87
CA THR A 32 13.98 -1.04 -23.99
C THR A 32 13.43 0.21 -24.65
N GLY A 33 14.33 0.98 -25.29
CA GLY A 33 13.98 2.13 -26.12
C GLY A 33 14.79 2.11 -27.40
N LYS A 34 14.39 2.88 -28.40
CA LYS A 34 15.08 2.96 -29.69
C LYS A 34 15.59 4.37 -29.94
N LEU A 35 16.86 4.49 -30.21
CA LEU A 35 17.52 5.68 -30.76
C LEU A 35 17.75 5.50 -32.25
N LYS A 36 17.62 6.59 -33.00
CA LYS A 36 17.86 6.64 -34.44
C LYS A 36 18.66 7.91 -34.75
N VAL A 37 19.57 7.80 -35.71
CA VAL A 37 20.32 8.95 -36.24
C VAL A 37 19.83 9.22 -37.67
N LYS A 38 19.52 10.49 -37.95
CA LYS A 38 19.23 10.98 -39.30
C LYS A 38 20.49 11.64 -39.89
N ASN A 39 20.61 11.67 -41.22
CA ASN A 39 21.72 12.21 -41.96
C ASN A 39 23.05 11.50 -41.67
N ALA A 40 23.03 10.21 -41.30
CA ALA A 40 24.24 9.41 -41.17
C ALA A 40 24.76 9.04 -42.56
N THR A 41 25.99 9.36 -42.84
CA THR A 41 26.70 9.06 -44.12
C THR A 41 27.51 7.77 -44.03
N SER A 42 27.61 7.18 -42.85
CA SER A 42 28.31 5.91 -42.60
C SER A 42 27.65 5.20 -41.38
N LYS A 43 28.11 3.99 -41.08
CA LYS A 43 27.63 3.19 -39.93
C LYS A 43 27.73 3.97 -38.63
N VAL A 44 26.65 4.00 -37.87
CA VAL A 44 26.61 4.65 -36.56
C VAL A 44 27.30 3.76 -35.51
N LYS A 45 28.32 4.29 -34.85
CA LYS A 45 28.93 3.65 -33.68
C LYS A 45 28.23 4.14 -32.42
N TRP A 46 27.58 3.23 -31.68
CA TRP A 46 26.89 3.51 -30.46
C TRP A 46 27.74 3.19 -29.24
N ILE A 47 27.76 4.08 -28.24
CA ILE A 47 28.55 3.94 -27.01
C ILE A 47 27.68 4.31 -25.83
N SER A 48 27.70 3.50 -24.78
CA SER A 48 27.11 3.84 -23.47
C SER A 48 28.22 4.22 -22.50
N THR A 49 28.11 5.36 -21.82
CA THR A 49 29.09 5.81 -20.81
C THR A 49 29.05 4.98 -19.54
N LYS A 50 27.90 4.31 -19.25
CA LYS A 50 27.73 3.39 -18.10
C LYS A 50 26.90 2.18 -18.53
N THR A 51 27.54 1.16 -19.07
CA THR A 51 26.89 -0.07 -19.57
C THR A 51 26.15 -0.86 -18.52
N ALA A 52 26.56 -0.72 -17.25
CA ALA A 52 25.84 -1.29 -16.10
C ALA A 52 24.44 -0.66 -15.90
N VAL A 53 24.24 0.62 -16.29
CA VAL A 53 22.94 1.30 -16.21
C VAL A 53 22.09 0.98 -17.43
N ALA A 54 22.63 1.17 -18.63
CA ALA A 54 21.97 0.79 -19.88
C ALA A 54 22.99 0.42 -20.95
N LYS A 55 22.71 -0.65 -21.70
CA LYS A 55 23.46 -1.05 -22.89
C LYS A 55 22.76 -0.51 -24.13
N VAL A 56 23.53 -0.30 -25.19
CA VAL A 56 23.02 0.04 -26.52
C VAL A 56 23.59 -0.94 -27.55
N SER A 57 22.76 -1.45 -28.44
CA SER A 57 23.21 -2.31 -29.58
C SER A 57 23.61 -1.47 -30.78
N ASP A 58 24.28 -2.10 -31.77
CA ASP A 58 24.63 -1.47 -33.03
C ASP A 58 23.44 -0.91 -33.79
N SER A 59 22.26 -1.47 -33.59
CA SER A 59 21.01 -0.96 -34.17
C SER A 59 20.41 0.22 -33.40
N GLY A 60 21.04 0.71 -32.30
CA GLY A 60 20.53 1.79 -31.46
C GLY A 60 19.42 1.37 -30.50
N LYS A 61 19.25 0.07 -30.24
CA LYS A 61 18.33 -0.42 -29.19
C LYS A 61 19.00 -0.26 -27.83
N VAL A 62 18.40 0.59 -26.97
CA VAL A 62 18.83 0.84 -25.59
C VAL A 62 18.11 -0.11 -24.66
N THR A 63 18.84 -0.87 -23.83
CA THR A 63 18.31 -1.81 -22.84
C THR A 63 18.66 -1.33 -21.43
N ALA A 64 17.65 -1.02 -20.61
CA ALA A 64 17.80 -0.58 -19.23
C ALA A 64 18.15 -1.75 -18.30
N LYS A 65 19.32 -1.70 -17.63
CA LYS A 65 19.83 -2.79 -16.77
C LYS A 65 19.67 -2.50 -15.27
N LYS A 66 20.07 -1.30 -14.84
CA LYS A 66 20.07 -0.90 -13.42
C LYS A 66 19.61 0.55 -13.30
N ALA A 67 18.89 0.87 -12.21
CA ALA A 67 18.49 2.24 -11.92
C ALA A 67 19.73 3.16 -11.86
N GLY A 68 19.62 4.33 -12.49
CA GLY A 68 20.70 5.30 -12.57
C GLY A 68 20.60 6.17 -13.82
N LYS A 69 21.68 6.91 -14.09
CA LYS A 69 21.81 7.79 -15.27
C LYS A 69 23.02 7.39 -16.08
N THR A 70 22.89 7.40 -17.41
CA THR A 70 23.97 7.19 -18.38
C THR A 70 23.75 8.07 -19.60
N THR A 71 24.78 8.22 -20.44
CA THR A 71 24.68 8.89 -21.71
C THR A 71 24.96 7.89 -22.83
N ILE A 72 24.06 7.83 -23.81
CA ILE A 72 24.29 7.08 -25.04
C ILE A 72 24.82 8.06 -26.12
N ILE A 73 25.94 7.74 -26.70
CA ILE A 73 26.61 8.55 -27.69
C ILE A 73 26.51 7.83 -29.04
N ALA A 74 26.05 8.56 -30.05
CA ALA A 74 26.12 8.14 -31.46
C ALA A 74 27.26 8.87 -32.13
N LYS A 75 28.19 8.13 -32.76
CA LYS A 75 29.29 8.67 -33.56
C LYS A 75 29.11 8.27 -35.02
N VAL A 76 29.29 9.23 -35.95
CA VAL A 76 29.31 9.02 -37.40
C VAL A 76 30.47 9.85 -37.96
N GLY A 77 31.56 9.21 -38.33
CA GLY A 77 32.83 9.90 -38.64
C GLY A 77 33.28 10.76 -37.44
N SER A 78 33.55 12.05 -37.68
CA SER A 78 33.92 13.03 -36.64
C SER A 78 32.72 13.58 -35.85
N GLN A 79 31.49 13.41 -36.35
CA GLN A 79 30.32 13.95 -35.72
C GLN A 79 29.85 13.10 -34.55
N LYS A 80 29.36 13.77 -33.46
CA LYS A 80 28.83 13.10 -32.25
C LYS A 80 27.49 13.72 -31.86
N LYS A 81 26.54 12.89 -31.47
CA LYS A 81 25.29 13.27 -30.80
C LYS A 81 25.06 12.39 -29.60
N GLN A 82 24.34 12.90 -28.60
CA GLN A 82 24.14 12.17 -27.37
C GLN A 82 22.69 12.21 -26.89
N CYS A 83 22.30 11.18 -26.15
CA CYS A 83 21.03 11.06 -25.47
C CYS A 83 21.31 10.76 -23.98
N LYS A 84 20.78 11.60 -23.07
CA LYS A 84 20.81 11.35 -21.63
C LYS A 84 19.74 10.32 -21.29
N VAL A 85 20.12 9.17 -20.73
CA VAL A 85 19.22 8.07 -20.37
C VAL A 85 19.07 8.00 -18.85
N THR A 86 17.84 8.05 -18.38
CA THR A 86 17.51 7.81 -16.96
C THR A 86 16.77 6.49 -16.86
N VAL A 87 17.28 5.59 -16.03
CA VAL A 87 16.64 4.31 -15.70
C VAL A 87 16.11 4.38 -14.28
N GLU A 88 14.82 4.05 -14.10
CA GLU A 88 14.17 3.96 -12.79
C GLU A 88 13.73 2.52 -12.49
N ASP A 89 13.73 2.16 -11.21
CA ASP A 89 13.21 0.89 -10.69
C ASP A 89 12.28 1.18 -9.50
N PRO A 90 11.05 1.66 -9.77
CA PRO A 90 10.12 2.02 -8.71
C PRO A 90 9.72 0.80 -7.89
N LYS A 91 9.81 0.93 -6.56
CA LYS A 91 9.44 -0.09 -5.56
C LYS A 91 8.69 0.57 -4.41
N LEU A 92 7.76 -0.17 -3.80
CA LEU A 92 7.16 0.22 -2.53
C LEU A 92 8.14 -0.04 -1.38
N ASN A 93 8.10 0.82 -0.36
CA ASN A 93 8.86 0.63 0.87
C ASN A 93 8.27 -0.47 1.77
N LYS A 94 6.98 -0.84 1.55
CA LYS A 94 6.27 -1.91 2.26
C LYS A 94 5.46 -2.73 1.27
N GLY A 95 5.57 -4.05 1.32
CA GLY A 95 4.79 -4.98 0.49
C GLY A 95 3.51 -5.47 1.17
N ASN A 96 3.54 -5.55 2.52
CA ASN A 96 2.43 -5.97 3.36
C ASN A 96 2.27 -5.03 4.55
N ILE A 97 1.03 -4.79 4.95
CA ILE A 97 0.66 -3.95 6.09
C ILE A 97 -0.50 -4.63 6.82
N SER A 98 -0.44 -4.67 8.15
CA SER A 98 -1.57 -5.02 9.01
C SER A 98 -1.95 -3.79 9.83
N LEU A 99 -3.25 -3.46 9.85
CA LEU A 99 -3.82 -2.32 10.58
C LEU A 99 -5.04 -2.79 11.36
N LEU A 100 -5.35 -2.10 12.42
CA LEU A 100 -6.67 -2.14 13.03
C LEU A 100 -7.58 -1.14 12.34
N VAL A 101 -8.90 -1.36 12.37
CA VAL A 101 -9.89 -0.40 11.89
C VAL A 101 -9.62 0.99 12.50
N GLY A 102 -9.74 2.04 11.70
CA GLY A 102 -9.45 3.42 12.08
C GLY A 102 -7.97 3.82 12.02
N GLN A 103 -7.03 2.87 12.04
CA GLN A 103 -5.60 3.16 11.96
C GLN A 103 -5.16 3.64 10.57
N SER A 104 -4.05 4.33 10.53
CA SER A 104 -3.44 4.82 9.29
C SER A 104 -1.98 4.38 9.18
N SER A 105 -1.53 4.17 7.94
CA SER A 105 -0.13 3.93 7.61
C SER A 105 0.26 4.71 6.36
N LYS A 106 1.56 4.80 6.09
CA LYS A 106 2.06 5.45 4.87
C LYS A 106 2.95 4.51 4.09
N VAL A 107 2.66 4.37 2.80
CA VAL A 107 3.52 3.74 1.80
C VAL A 107 4.13 4.80 0.90
N LYS A 108 5.37 4.55 0.47
CA LYS A 108 6.12 5.45 -0.41
C LYS A 108 6.70 4.66 -1.57
N ILE A 109 6.78 5.28 -2.75
CA ILE A 109 7.58 4.76 -3.86
C ILE A 109 9.02 5.23 -3.67
N LYS A 110 9.96 4.28 -3.74
CA LYS A 110 11.40 4.51 -3.85
C LYS A 110 11.85 4.25 -5.29
N GLY A 111 12.96 4.87 -5.72
CA GLY A 111 13.55 4.64 -7.05
C GLY A 111 12.80 5.29 -8.22
N CYS A 112 11.89 6.23 -7.93
CA CYS A 112 11.17 7.02 -8.92
C CYS A 112 10.84 8.41 -8.35
N LYS A 113 10.97 9.45 -9.19
CA LYS A 113 10.63 10.85 -8.84
C LYS A 113 9.37 11.35 -9.53
N HIS A 114 8.71 10.52 -10.33
CA HIS A 114 7.53 10.89 -11.10
C HIS A 114 6.25 10.75 -10.31
N HIS A 115 5.18 11.35 -10.83
CA HIS A 115 3.85 11.28 -10.23
C HIS A 115 3.37 9.83 -10.12
N VAL A 116 2.81 9.48 -8.96
CA VAL A 116 2.26 8.15 -8.65
C VAL A 116 0.75 8.26 -8.50
N LYS A 117 0.01 7.52 -9.32
CA LYS A 117 -1.45 7.36 -9.13
C LYS A 117 -1.68 6.22 -8.13
N TRP A 118 -2.35 6.55 -7.02
CA TRP A 118 -2.71 5.61 -5.98
C TRP A 118 -4.15 5.17 -6.14
N ILE A 119 -4.40 3.86 -6.05
CA ILE A 119 -5.74 3.27 -6.04
C ILE A 119 -5.79 2.12 -5.03
N THR A 120 -6.98 1.80 -4.56
CA THR A 120 -7.26 0.60 -3.76
C THR A 120 -8.09 -0.39 -4.57
N SER A 121 -8.00 -1.67 -4.25
CA SER A 121 -8.89 -2.72 -4.79
C SER A 121 -10.26 -2.72 -4.12
N ASP A 122 -10.35 -2.12 -2.91
CA ASP A 122 -11.55 -2.08 -2.10
C ASP A 122 -11.52 -0.82 -1.23
N SER A 123 -12.42 0.13 -1.50
CA SER A 123 -12.52 1.42 -0.81
C SER A 123 -13.23 1.32 0.54
N ASP A 124 -14.04 0.28 0.75
CA ASP A 124 -14.77 0.05 1.98
C ASP A 124 -13.84 -0.52 3.06
N VAL A 125 -12.86 -1.34 2.65
CA VAL A 125 -11.83 -1.86 3.55
C VAL A 125 -10.70 -0.84 3.77
N VAL A 126 -10.23 -0.18 2.70
CA VAL A 126 -9.05 0.69 2.76
C VAL A 126 -9.20 1.88 1.81
N ARG A 127 -9.04 3.10 2.34
CA ARG A 127 -8.89 4.33 1.53
C ARG A 127 -7.42 4.71 1.39
N VAL A 128 -7.03 5.22 0.20
CA VAL A 128 -5.66 5.67 -0.05
C VAL A 128 -5.63 7.04 -0.71
N LYS A 129 -4.82 7.97 -0.17
CA LYS A 129 -4.58 9.30 -0.76
C LYS A 129 -3.09 9.65 -0.62
N LYS A 130 -2.39 9.89 -1.76
CA LYS A 130 -0.95 10.23 -1.79
C LYS A 130 -0.07 9.26 -0.97
N GLY A 131 -0.43 7.95 -1.00
CA GLY A 131 0.26 6.90 -0.25
C GLY A 131 -0.07 6.82 1.25
N LYS A 132 -0.90 7.72 1.81
CA LYS A 132 -1.49 7.56 3.14
C LYS A 132 -2.66 6.59 3.03
N ILE A 133 -2.60 5.50 3.76
CA ILE A 133 -3.60 4.44 3.86
C ILE A 133 -4.39 4.68 5.13
N LYS A 134 -5.72 4.62 5.05
CA LYS A 134 -6.62 4.59 6.21
C LYS A 134 -7.42 3.29 6.16
N ALA A 135 -7.37 2.52 7.23
CA ALA A 135 -8.21 1.36 7.45
C ALA A 135 -9.63 1.82 7.80
N VAL A 136 -10.63 1.32 7.08
CA VAL A 136 -12.04 1.71 7.21
C VAL A 136 -12.82 0.58 7.84
N GLU A 137 -12.82 -0.62 7.22
CA GLU A 137 -13.55 -1.80 7.66
C GLU A 137 -12.61 -3.01 7.67
N THR A 138 -12.97 -4.05 8.41
CA THR A 138 -12.23 -5.32 8.44
C THR A 138 -12.23 -5.99 7.09
N GLY A 139 -11.09 -6.61 6.73
CA GLY A 139 -10.97 -7.30 5.46
C GLY A 139 -9.57 -7.26 4.86
N ARG A 140 -9.48 -7.60 3.59
CA ARG A 140 -8.25 -7.61 2.81
C ARG A 140 -8.41 -6.72 1.59
N ALA A 141 -7.48 -5.79 1.41
CA ALA A 141 -7.40 -4.94 0.22
C ALA A 141 -5.98 -4.88 -0.33
N LYS A 142 -5.84 -4.42 -1.58
CA LYS A 142 -4.55 -4.13 -2.20
C LYS A 142 -4.48 -2.63 -2.49
N VAL A 143 -3.47 -1.96 -1.95
CA VAL A 143 -3.11 -0.60 -2.37
C VAL A 143 -2.14 -0.70 -3.54
N ILE A 144 -2.46 -0.03 -4.63
CA ILE A 144 -1.76 -0.13 -5.91
C ILE A 144 -1.21 1.24 -6.28
N ALA A 145 0.11 1.31 -6.44
CA ALA A 145 0.81 2.45 -7.00
C ALA A 145 0.99 2.24 -8.50
N LYS A 146 0.43 3.11 -9.32
CA LYS A 146 0.65 3.12 -10.78
C LYS A 146 1.65 4.21 -11.13
N VAL A 147 2.77 3.82 -11.75
CA VAL A 147 3.83 4.71 -12.21
C VAL A 147 4.39 4.19 -13.53
N HIS A 148 4.40 5.02 -14.58
CA HIS A 148 4.86 4.66 -15.92
C HIS A 148 4.30 3.33 -16.44
N GLY A 149 3.01 3.07 -16.23
CA GLY A 149 2.36 1.84 -16.62
C GLY A 149 2.66 0.62 -15.73
N LYS A 150 3.65 0.72 -14.81
CA LYS A 150 3.93 -0.33 -13.83
C LYS A 150 2.94 -0.23 -12.68
N LYS A 151 2.35 -1.36 -12.28
CA LYS A 151 1.48 -1.51 -11.10
C LYS A 151 2.29 -2.19 -10.00
N ILE A 152 2.46 -1.53 -8.85
CA ILE A 152 3.16 -2.08 -7.69
C ILE A 152 2.15 -2.17 -6.57
N LYS A 153 2.02 -3.36 -5.96
CA LYS A 153 0.95 -3.69 -5.00
C LYS A 153 1.51 -3.79 -3.58
N CYS A 154 0.74 -3.29 -2.61
CA CYS A 154 0.91 -3.53 -1.19
C CYS A 154 -0.36 -4.24 -0.70
N SER A 155 -0.23 -5.40 -0.07
CA SER A 155 -1.35 -6.10 0.56
C SER A 155 -1.64 -5.46 1.92
N VAL A 156 -2.90 -5.17 2.20
CA VAL A 156 -3.35 -4.60 3.47
C VAL A 156 -4.34 -5.56 4.10
N LEU A 157 -4.10 -5.93 5.35
CA LEU A 157 -5.01 -6.69 6.19
C LEU A 157 -5.52 -5.75 7.28
N VAL A 158 -6.82 -5.53 7.32
CA VAL A 158 -7.49 -4.77 8.38
C VAL A 158 -8.16 -5.74 9.34
N LYS A 159 -7.87 -5.60 10.62
CA LYS A 159 -8.37 -6.46 11.71
C LYS A 159 -9.23 -5.64 12.66
N LYS A 160 -10.16 -6.32 13.35
CA LYS A 160 -10.85 -5.78 14.52
C LYS A 160 -9.85 -5.57 15.66
N PRO A 161 -10.00 -4.54 16.49
CA PRO A 161 -9.24 -4.43 17.74
C PRO A 161 -9.66 -5.57 18.68
N LYS A 162 -8.71 -6.22 19.34
CA LYS A 162 -9.03 -7.27 20.33
C LYS A 162 -9.58 -6.62 21.59
N ILE A 163 -10.62 -7.23 22.18
CA ILE A 163 -11.06 -6.89 23.54
C ILE A 163 -9.98 -7.33 24.53
N SER A 164 -9.52 -6.40 25.35
CA SER A 164 -8.50 -6.65 26.38
C SER A 164 -9.10 -6.79 27.77
N SER A 165 -10.13 -6.01 28.08
CA SER A 165 -10.82 -6.05 29.39
C SER A 165 -12.29 -5.68 29.27
N ILE A 166 -13.09 -6.23 30.19
CA ILE A 166 -14.49 -5.89 30.44
C ILE A 166 -14.63 -5.74 31.94
N SER A 167 -15.39 -4.74 32.39
CA SER A 167 -15.85 -4.62 33.79
C SER A 167 -17.32 -4.26 33.84
N LEU A 168 -18.00 -4.78 34.86
CA LEU A 168 -19.38 -4.45 35.19
C LEU A 168 -19.44 -3.37 36.27
N THR A 169 -20.57 -2.72 36.40
CA THR A 169 -20.82 -1.76 37.51
C THR A 169 -20.78 -2.46 38.85
N GLU A 170 -21.24 -3.73 38.89
CA GLU A 170 -21.31 -4.56 40.07
C GLU A 170 -20.77 -5.96 39.78
N THR A 171 -20.07 -6.53 40.74
CA THR A 171 -19.51 -7.89 40.67
C THR A 171 -20.18 -8.87 41.64
N ASN A 172 -20.93 -8.34 42.64
CA ASN A 172 -21.69 -9.12 43.56
C ASN A 172 -22.98 -8.36 43.88
N ILE A 173 -24.11 -9.02 43.87
CA ILE A 173 -25.42 -8.48 44.21
C ILE A 173 -26.23 -9.46 45.08
N ILE A 174 -27.06 -8.94 45.95
CA ILE A 174 -28.02 -9.70 46.74
C ILE A 174 -29.40 -9.25 46.31
N MET A 175 -30.28 -10.19 45.98
CA MET A 175 -31.64 -9.94 45.54
C MET A 175 -32.65 -10.71 46.44
N ASN A 176 -33.85 -10.18 46.56
CA ASN A 176 -34.98 -10.95 47.09
C ASN A 176 -35.66 -11.70 45.94
N GLN A 177 -36.37 -12.79 46.27
CA GLN A 177 -37.14 -13.53 45.28
C GLN A 177 -38.14 -12.59 44.56
N SER A 178 -38.32 -12.75 43.26
CA SER A 178 -39.14 -11.93 42.35
C SER A 178 -38.59 -10.53 42.07
N GLU A 179 -37.47 -10.10 42.67
CA GLU A 179 -36.86 -8.82 42.42
C GLU A 179 -36.23 -8.77 41.01
N ILE A 180 -36.28 -7.60 40.38
CA ILE A 180 -35.64 -7.29 39.12
C ILE A 180 -34.45 -6.37 39.38
N HIS A 181 -33.29 -6.66 38.78
CA HIS A 181 -32.10 -5.85 38.89
C HIS A 181 -31.48 -5.64 37.53
N THR A 182 -30.94 -4.43 37.26
CA THR A 182 -30.28 -4.09 36.01
C THR A 182 -28.76 -4.08 36.19
N LEU A 183 -28.06 -4.92 35.46
CA LEU A 183 -26.58 -4.93 35.37
C LEU A 183 -26.11 -4.15 34.17
N TYR A 184 -25.08 -3.33 34.37
CA TYR A 184 -24.47 -2.50 33.30
C TYR A 184 -23.03 -2.89 33.04
N ILE A 185 -22.63 -2.77 31.78
CA ILE A 185 -21.22 -2.75 31.40
C ILE A 185 -20.62 -1.41 31.84
N LYS A 186 -19.64 -1.43 32.75
CA LYS A 186 -18.95 -0.22 33.23
C LYS A 186 -17.90 0.25 32.24
N ASN A 187 -17.01 -0.66 31.79
CA ASN A 187 -15.95 -0.37 30.83
C ASN A 187 -15.63 -1.57 29.95
N VAL A 188 -15.26 -1.30 28.71
CA VAL A 188 -14.67 -2.25 27.80
C VAL A 188 -13.47 -1.58 27.10
N THR A 189 -12.36 -2.30 26.98
CA THR A 189 -11.19 -1.81 26.25
C THR A 189 -10.98 -2.65 24.98
N PRO A 190 -10.94 -2.03 23.79
CA PRO A 190 -11.07 -0.60 23.49
C PRO A 190 -12.53 -0.11 23.65
N ASN A 191 -12.71 1.18 23.98
CA ASN A 191 -14.01 1.77 24.31
C ASN A 191 -15.06 1.76 23.18
N LYS A 192 -14.63 1.62 21.93
CA LYS A 192 -15.53 1.51 20.75
C LYS A 192 -15.80 0.06 20.35
N TRP A 193 -15.83 -0.85 21.28
CA TRP A 193 -16.02 -2.29 21.05
C TRP A 193 -17.35 -2.61 20.33
N TYR A 194 -18.41 -1.87 20.62
CA TYR A 194 -19.75 -2.05 20.03
C TYR A 194 -19.76 -1.88 18.50
N GLU A 195 -18.80 -1.15 17.93
CA GLU A 195 -18.65 -1.03 16.46
C GLU A 195 -18.24 -2.37 15.81
N TYR A 196 -17.72 -3.32 16.58
CA TYR A 196 -17.10 -4.54 16.04
C TYR A 196 -17.58 -5.84 16.65
N TYR A 197 -18.20 -5.81 17.84
CA TYR A 197 -18.56 -6.99 18.59
C TYR A 197 -19.97 -6.86 19.16
N ALA A 198 -20.75 -7.95 19.01
CA ALA A 198 -21.99 -8.13 19.76
C ALA A 198 -21.69 -8.58 21.20
N THR A 199 -22.58 -8.27 22.10
CA THR A 199 -22.62 -8.77 23.46
C THR A 199 -23.34 -10.10 23.53
N LYS A 200 -23.07 -10.88 24.58
CA LYS A 200 -23.84 -12.07 24.92
C LYS A 200 -23.90 -12.21 26.43
N TRP A 201 -25.07 -11.92 27.01
CA TRP A 201 -25.34 -12.18 28.39
C TRP A 201 -25.81 -13.61 28.59
N THR A 202 -25.43 -14.23 29.71
CA THR A 202 -25.83 -15.60 30.08
C THR A 202 -25.86 -15.75 31.57
N VAL A 203 -26.69 -16.66 32.07
CA VAL A 203 -26.79 -17.04 33.48
C VAL A 203 -26.37 -18.50 33.62
N ALA A 204 -25.63 -18.81 34.69
CA ALA A 204 -25.18 -20.17 34.96
C ALA A 204 -26.34 -21.08 35.37
N ASP A 205 -27.21 -20.60 36.25
CA ASP A 205 -28.39 -21.35 36.70
C ASP A 205 -29.66 -20.50 36.52
N LYS A 206 -30.47 -20.90 35.55
CA LYS A 206 -31.73 -20.23 35.21
C LYS A 206 -32.89 -20.54 36.19
N SER A 207 -32.73 -21.51 37.09
CA SER A 207 -33.69 -21.78 38.14
C SER A 207 -33.59 -20.77 39.29
N ILE A 208 -32.46 -20.05 39.39
CA ILE A 208 -32.20 -19.04 40.41
C ILE A 208 -32.41 -17.64 39.84
N VAL A 209 -31.85 -17.34 38.68
CA VAL A 209 -31.95 -16.04 37.97
C VAL A 209 -32.24 -16.24 36.50
N GLN A 210 -33.13 -15.42 35.94
CA GLN A 210 -33.44 -15.39 34.51
C GLN A 210 -33.13 -14.02 33.91
N ILE A 211 -32.70 -13.98 32.65
CA ILE A 211 -32.61 -12.77 31.85
C ILE A 211 -34.01 -12.50 31.28
N ILE A 212 -34.55 -11.32 31.59
CA ILE A 212 -35.86 -10.88 31.11
C ILE A 212 -35.75 -9.85 29.97
N ASN A 213 -34.60 -9.14 29.91
CA ASN A 213 -34.34 -8.16 28.86
C ASN A 213 -32.81 -8.06 28.61
N ASP A 214 -32.35 -8.08 27.33
CA ASP A 214 -30.98 -7.91 26.95
C ASP A 214 -30.89 -6.76 25.92
N MET A 215 -30.37 -5.62 26.35
CA MET A 215 -30.14 -4.42 25.50
C MET A 215 -28.70 -4.28 25.02
N GLY A 216 -27.90 -5.31 25.24
CA GLY A 216 -26.50 -5.32 24.81
C GLY A 216 -25.53 -4.75 25.84
N ASP A 217 -25.57 -3.46 26.14
CA ASP A 217 -24.74 -2.78 27.14
C ASP A 217 -25.26 -2.91 28.56
N LEU A 218 -26.50 -3.32 28.71
CA LEU A 218 -27.15 -3.64 29.97
C LEU A 218 -28.05 -4.89 29.85
N VAL A 219 -28.38 -5.49 30.97
CA VAL A 219 -29.28 -6.64 31.07
C VAL A 219 -30.15 -6.52 32.30
N ASP A 220 -31.44 -6.77 32.12
CA ASP A 220 -32.36 -6.93 33.24
C ASP A 220 -32.47 -8.41 33.61
N ILE A 221 -32.22 -8.71 34.88
CA ILE A 221 -32.30 -10.05 35.44
C ILE A 221 -33.41 -10.10 36.52
N GLN A 222 -34.09 -11.22 36.60
CA GLN A 222 -35.11 -11.48 37.63
C GLN A 222 -34.68 -12.67 38.51
N ALA A 223 -34.77 -12.49 39.82
CA ALA A 223 -34.60 -13.55 40.80
C ALA A 223 -35.85 -14.44 40.79
N VAL A 224 -35.72 -15.73 40.46
CA VAL A 224 -36.84 -16.66 40.35
C VAL A 224 -36.81 -17.76 41.40
N GLY A 225 -35.64 -18.07 41.97
CA GLY A 225 -35.47 -19.07 43.03
C GLY A 225 -34.39 -18.69 44.03
N VAL A 226 -34.50 -19.16 45.25
CA VAL A 226 -33.50 -18.95 46.32
C VAL A 226 -32.25 -19.74 46.01
N GLY A 227 -31.07 -19.13 46.23
CA GLY A 227 -29.76 -19.76 45.96
C GLY A 227 -28.74 -18.75 45.47
N GLN A 228 -27.70 -19.25 44.82
CA GLN A 228 -26.64 -18.41 44.26
C GLN A 228 -26.25 -18.86 42.84
N THR A 229 -25.95 -17.91 41.98
CA THR A 229 -25.59 -18.14 40.59
C THR A 229 -24.66 -17.03 40.06
N ASP A 230 -24.06 -17.22 38.88
CA ASP A 230 -23.28 -16.19 38.22
C ASP A 230 -23.96 -15.73 36.91
N VAL A 231 -23.96 -14.42 36.68
CA VAL A 231 -24.37 -13.79 35.43
C VAL A 231 -23.11 -13.37 34.68
N TYR A 232 -23.01 -13.75 33.41
CA TYR A 232 -21.86 -13.51 32.58
C TYR A 232 -22.16 -12.59 31.38
N ILE A 233 -21.20 -11.75 31.03
CA ILE A 233 -21.18 -11.03 29.76
C ILE A 233 -19.94 -11.47 28.95
N ASN A 234 -20.14 -11.82 27.69
CA ASN A 234 -19.08 -12.11 26.74
C ASN A 234 -19.06 -11.08 25.61
N ILE A 235 -17.89 -10.49 25.34
CA ILE A 235 -17.65 -9.58 24.23
C ILE A 235 -16.33 -9.98 23.57
N GLY A 236 -16.41 -10.45 22.30
CA GLY A 236 -15.22 -10.80 21.54
C GLY A 236 -14.33 -11.87 22.19
N GLY A 237 -14.93 -12.77 22.96
CA GLY A 237 -14.23 -13.86 23.67
C GLY A 237 -13.65 -13.47 25.04
N LYS A 238 -13.82 -12.23 25.50
CA LYS A 238 -13.57 -11.83 26.89
C LYS A 238 -14.85 -11.94 27.71
N VAL A 239 -14.72 -12.31 28.96
CA VAL A 239 -15.83 -12.54 29.89
C VAL A 239 -15.65 -11.71 31.15
N ALA A 240 -16.71 -11.07 31.60
CA ALA A 240 -16.86 -10.56 32.97
C ALA A 240 -18.06 -11.24 33.63
N LYS A 241 -18.10 -11.24 34.95
CA LYS A 241 -19.17 -11.86 35.71
C LYS A 241 -19.62 -11.02 36.89
N CYS A 242 -20.89 -11.21 37.29
CA CYS A 242 -21.49 -10.76 38.54
C CYS A 242 -21.99 -11.99 39.27
N HIS A 243 -21.62 -12.14 40.55
CA HIS A 243 -22.18 -13.14 41.45
C HIS A 243 -23.49 -12.67 42.04
N VAL A 244 -24.51 -13.49 41.99
CA VAL A 244 -25.86 -13.16 42.45
C VAL A 244 -26.28 -14.13 43.56
N VAL A 245 -26.70 -13.58 44.69
CA VAL A 245 -27.29 -14.33 45.81
C VAL A 245 -28.76 -13.94 45.94
N VAL A 246 -29.66 -14.91 45.85
CA VAL A 246 -31.09 -14.72 46.02
C VAL A 246 -31.51 -15.28 47.40
N LYS A 247 -32.17 -14.45 48.21
CA LYS A 247 -32.66 -14.80 49.55
C LYS A 247 -34.17 -14.97 49.56
#